data_a518d0a5c4d7bf2e179f6182eca9945b
#
_entry.id   a518d0a5c4d7bf2e179f6182eca9945b
#
_cell.length_a   1.000
_cell.length_b   1.000
_cell.length_c   1.000
_cell.angle_alpha   90.00
_cell.angle_beta   90.00
_cell.angle_gamma   90.00
#
_symmetry.space_group_name_H-M   'P 1'
#
loop_
_entity.id
_entity.type
_entity.pdbx_description
1 polymer ?
#
loop_
_entity_poly.entity_id
_entity_poly.type
_entity_poly.pdbx_seq_one_letter_code
_entity_poly.pdbx_strand_id
1 'polypeptide(L)'
;HYWVRANAAPRLAGNFFTLDLASARRAFEAVPWVRHVVVQRVWPNKLVIRMEEHHPVAVWKGDEGNDRLVNSFGEVFEANLGDVDEDNLPEFAGGDAAAPALLAMYRRLLPVLKPLDAAPARLELSDRGSWQLELDTGAVVELGRGSEDEVLARTARFVRTVTQVAAGQRRSWDHADLRHADGYALRFKGSVATAAASEPNL
;
A
#
# COMPACT_ATOMS: atom_id res chain seq x y z
N HIS A 1 6.23 22.61 7.85
CA HIS A 1 7.22 23.60 8.41
C HIS A 1 7.06 23.92 9.90
N TYR A 2 5.85 23.90 10.45
CA TYR A 2 5.62 24.21 11.88
C TYR A 2 6.19 23.13 12.82
N TRP A 3 5.94 21.87 12.53
CA TRP A 3 6.40 20.70 13.32
C TRP A 3 7.93 20.62 13.45
N VAL A 4 8.64 20.91 12.38
CA VAL A 4 10.10 20.90 12.38
C VAL A 4 10.68 21.98 13.26
N ARG A 5 10.11 23.21 13.24
CA ARG A 5 10.54 24.29 14.12
C ARG A 5 10.30 23.97 15.60
N ALA A 6 9.17 23.36 15.92
CA ALA A 6 8.81 23.06 17.31
C ALA A 6 9.65 21.92 17.93
N ASN A 7 10.03 20.92 17.14
CA ASN A 7 10.63 19.68 17.68
C ASN A 7 12.15 19.56 17.44
N ALA A 8 12.68 20.10 16.36
CA ALA A 8 14.09 19.95 16.00
C ALA A 8 14.95 21.17 16.38
N ALA A 9 14.42 22.38 16.23
CA ALA A 9 15.18 23.61 16.52
C ALA A 9 15.68 23.71 18.00
N PRO A 10 14.92 23.33 19.03
CA PRO A 10 15.38 23.38 20.42
C PRO A 10 16.54 22.44 20.76
N ARG A 11 16.77 21.41 19.92
CA ARG A 11 17.86 20.43 20.12
C ARG A 11 19.19 20.85 19.50
N LEU A 12 19.23 21.98 18.83
CA LEU A 12 20.43 22.57 18.24
C LEU A 12 21.17 23.40 19.28
N ALA A 13 22.04 22.77 20.07
CA ALA A 13 22.89 23.47 21.03
C ALA A 13 24.24 23.82 20.39
N GLY A 14 24.74 25.04 20.62
CA GLY A 14 26.06 25.50 20.18
C GLY A 14 26.02 26.71 19.26
N ASN A 15 27.22 27.25 18.99
CA ASN A 15 27.38 28.33 17.99
C ASN A 15 27.69 27.71 16.61
N PHE A 16 27.73 28.56 15.59
CA PHE A 16 28.00 28.15 14.20
C PHE A 16 29.25 27.26 14.03
N PHE A 17 30.29 27.49 14.83
CA PHE A 17 31.57 26.77 14.71
C PHE A 17 31.58 25.47 15.50
N THR A 18 30.87 25.40 16.61
CA THR A 18 30.85 24.26 17.53
C THR A 18 29.67 23.31 17.33
N LEU A 19 28.68 23.71 16.52
CA LEU A 19 27.52 22.87 16.21
C LEU A 19 27.96 21.56 15.52
N ASP A 20 27.63 20.42 16.11
CA ASP A 20 27.80 19.12 15.45
C ASP A 20 26.72 18.90 14.40
N LEU A 21 27.13 18.91 13.12
CA LEU A 21 26.20 18.72 12.00
C LEU A 21 25.55 17.34 11.99
N ALA A 22 26.26 16.30 12.47
CA ALA A 22 25.72 14.95 12.54
C ALA A 22 24.61 14.85 13.61
N SER A 23 24.81 15.50 14.75
CA SER A 23 23.79 15.58 15.80
C SER A 23 22.60 16.43 15.36
N ALA A 24 22.85 17.54 14.68
CA ALA A 24 21.79 18.37 14.08
C ALA A 24 20.96 17.53 13.08
N ARG A 25 21.60 16.82 12.16
CA ARG A 25 20.94 15.95 11.20
C ARG A 25 20.06 14.91 11.91
N ARG A 26 20.61 14.16 12.88
CA ARG A 26 19.84 13.16 13.65
C ARG A 26 18.64 13.77 14.36
N ALA A 27 18.75 14.98 14.89
CA ALA A 27 17.65 15.68 15.55
C ALA A 27 16.49 16.00 14.59
N PHE A 28 16.77 16.32 13.32
CA PHE A 28 15.74 16.53 12.31
C PHE A 28 15.17 15.21 11.79
N GLU A 29 16.00 14.17 11.56
CA GLU A 29 15.59 12.85 11.13
C GLU A 29 14.78 12.09 12.20
N ALA A 30 14.81 12.52 13.45
CA ALA A 30 13.95 12.00 14.50
C ALA A 30 12.48 12.51 14.43
N VAL A 31 12.17 13.43 13.52
CA VAL A 31 10.79 13.87 13.27
C VAL A 31 10.13 12.87 12.33
N PRO A 32 9.02 12.24 12.69
CA PRO A 32 8.41 11.13 11.93
C PRO A 32 8.16 11.42 10.45
N TRP A 33 7.83 12.65 10.10
CA TRP A 33 7.54 13.06 8.72
C TRP A 33 8.77 13.39 7.88
N VAL A 34 9.97 13.38 8.49
CA VAL A 34 11.22 13.71 7.80
C VAL A 34 11.91 12.45 7.33
N ARG A 35 11.98 12.26 6.01
CA ARG A 35 12.62 11.13 5.36
C ARG A 35 14.15 11.27 5.35
N HIS A 36 14.64 12.44 4.95
CA HIS A 36 16.06 12.68 4.79
C HIS A 36 16.42 14.13 5.05
N VAL A 37 17.58 14.37 5.67
CA VAL A 37 18.08 15.71 5.97
C VAL A 37 19.52 15.88 5.53
N VAL A 38 19.79 16.96 4.85
CA VAL A 38 21.15 17.43 4.54
C VAL A 38 21.40 18.75 5.29
N VAL A 39 22.38 18.74 6.18
CA VAL A 39 22.81 19.92 6.94
C VAL A 39 24.18 20.34 6.44
N GLN A 40 24.32 21.57 5.98
CA GLN A 40 25.55 22.11 5.41
C GLN A 40 25.90 23.48 6.01
N ARG A 41 27.18 23.65 6.33
CA ARG A 41 27.71 24.98 6.65
C ARG A 41 28.07 25.71 5.37
N VAL A 42 27.62 26.96 5.29
CA VAL A 42 28.02 27.90 4.23
C VAL A 42 28.70 29.08 4.90
N TRP A 43 29.98 29.20 4.61
CA TRP A 43 30.80 30.28 5.18
C TRP A 43 30.27 31.66 4.78
N PRO A 44 30.35 32.73 5.63
CA PRO A 44 31.02 32.75 6.94
C PRO A 44 30.18 32.26 8.13
N ASN A 45 28.85 32.30 8.09
CA ASN A 45 28.00 32.03 9.28
C ASN A 45 26.59 31.49 8.95
N LYS A 46 26.43 30.87 7.81
CA LYS A 46 25.13 30.38 7.34
C LYS A 46 25.04 28.83 7.47
N LEU A 47 23.96 28.35 8.08
CA LEU A 47 23.57 26.93 8.06
C LEU A 47 22.45 26.72 7.05
N VAL A 48 22.65 25.80 6.12
CA VAL A 48 21.64 25.39 5.13
C VAL A 48 21.15 24.02 5.51
N ILE A 49 19.83 23.88 5.71
CA ILE A 49 19.16 22.63 6.00
C ILE A 49 18.20 22.35 4.84
N ARG A 50 18.39 21.22 4.17
CA ARG A 50 17.47 20.69 3.16
C ARG A 50 16.82 19.46 3.73
N MET A 51 15.49 19.42 3.70
CA MET A 51 14.71 18.31 4.22
C MET A 51 13.86 17.74 3.09
N GLU A 52 13.78 16.43 3.06
CA GLU A 52 12.85 15.66 2.25
C GLU A 52 11.82 15.04 3.18
N GLU A 53 10.54 15.25 2.90
CA GLU A 53 9.45 14.76 3.73
C GLU A 53 8.89 13.46 3.15
N HIS A 54 8.36 12.59 4.01
CA HIS A 54 7.59 11.45 3.58
C HIS A 54 6.26 11.91 2.95
N HIS A 55 5.92 11.36 1.79
CA HIS A 55 4.61 11.51 1.16
C HIS A 55 3.88 10.17 1.25
N PRO A 56 2.88 10.02 2.15
CA PRO A 56 2.16 8.76 2.32
C PRO A 56 1.35 8.45 1.06
N VAL A 57 1.34 7.19 0.67
CA VAL A 57 0.61 6.68 -0.50
C VAL A 57 -0.22 5.43 -0.19
N ALA A 58 0.00 4.82 0.98
CA ALA A 58 -0.77 3.70 1.49
C ALA A 58 -0.64 3.59 3.00
N VAL A 59 -1.59 2.92 3.63
CA VAL A 59 -1.52 2.45 5.01
C VAL A 59 -0.88 1.06 5.01
N TRP A 60 0.16 0.85 5.81
CA TRP A 60 0.74 -0.46 6.06
C TRP A 60 0.04 -1.12 7.23
N LYS A 61 -0.69 -2.20 6.96
CA LYS A 61 -1.38 -2.95 8.02
C LYS A 61 -0.38 -3.75 8.82
N GLY A 62 -0.26 -3.42 10.09
CA GLY A 62 0.57 -4.13 11.05
C GLY A 62 -0.23 -5.16 11.84
N ASP A 63 0.51 -6.01 12.56
CA ASP A 63 -0.09 -6.93 13.51
C ASP A 63 -0.72 -6.15 14.69
N GLU A 64 -1.84 -6.66 15.21
CA GLU A 64 -2.53 -6.12 16.39
C GLU A 64 -2.90 -4.63 16.32
N GLY A 65 -3.09 -4.09 15.10
CA GLY A 65 -3.49 -2.68 14.90
C GLY A 65 -2.33 -1.69 14.99
N ASN A 66 -1.08 -2.15 14.93
CA ASN A 66 0.09 -1.29 14.82
C ASN A 66 0.30 -0.84 13.36
N ASP A 67 -0.65 -0.07 12.84
CA ASP A 67 -0.62 0.42 11.47
C ASP A 67 0.43 1.51 11.31
N ARG A 68 1.11 1.49 10.17
CA ARG A 68 2.16 2.44 9.76
C ARG A 68 1.80 3.02 8.39
N LEU A 69 2.65 3.86 7.83
CA LEU A 69 2.46 4.44 6.51
C LEU A 69 3.51 3.95 5.52
N VAL A 70 3.15 3.89 4.25
CA VAL A 70 4.07 3.65 3.13
C VAL A 70 4.22 4.94 2.34
N ASN A 71 5.46 5.37 2.10
CA ASN A 71 5.73 6.56 1.31
C ASN A 71 5.80 6.28 -0.20
N SER A 72 5.93 7.34 -1.00
CA SER A 72 6.01 7.26 -2.45
C SER A 72 7.23 6.50 -3.00
N PHE A 73 8.20 6.15 -2.14
CA PHE A 73 9.38 5.34 -2.46
C PHE A 73 9.20 3.86 -2.09
N GLY A 74 8.09 3.50 -1.42
CA GLY A 74 7.84 2.14 -0.93
C GLY A 74 8.52 1.86 0.41
N GLU A 75 8.89 2.88 1.17
CA GLU A 75 9.47 2.74 2.50
C GLU A 75 8.34 2.83 3.54
N VAL A 76 8.34 1.90 4.49
CA VAL A 76 7.44 1.93 5.65
C VAL A 76 8.01 2.89 6.69
N PHE A 77 7.18 3.78 7.21
CA PHE A 77 7.56 4.73 8.24
C PHE A 77 6.46 4.90 9.29
N GLU A 78 6.87 5.30 10.48
CA GLU A 78 5.97 5.56 11.60
C GLU A 78 5.61 7.04 11.67
N ALA A 79 4.32 7.35 11.61
CA ALA A 79 3.79 8.69 11.84
C ALA A 79 2.38 8.56 12.44
N ASN A 80 1.85 9.69 12.96
CA ASN A 80 0.49 9.69 13.44
C ASN A 80 -0.48 9.58 12.24
N LEU A 81 -1.25 8.49 12.19
CA LEU A 81 -2.25 8.25 11.15
C LEU A 81 -3.32 9.35 11.10
N GLY A 82 -3.70 9.91 12.24
CA GLY A 82 -4.65 11.02 12.29
C GLY A 82 -4.19 12.33 11.60
N ASP A 83 -2.93 12.41 11.16
CA ASP A 83 -2.42 13.55 10.38
C ASP A 83 -2.63 13.36 8.87
N VAL A 84 -3.13 12.21 8.43
CA VAL A 84 -3.45 11.89 7.02
C VAL A 84 -4.92 11.56 6.87
N ASP A 85 -5.44 11.77 5.68
CA ASP A 85 -6.78 11.34 5.28
C ASP A 85 -6.71 9.84 4.90
N GLU A 86 -6.79 8.98 5.93
CA GLU A 86 -6.65 7.52 5.78
C GLU A 86 -7.72 6.92 4.88
N ASP A 87 -8.94 7.48 4.88
CA ASP A 87 -10.08 7.00 4.08
C ASP A 87 -9.80 7.02 2.57
N ASN A 88 -8.80 7.81 2.14
CA ASN A 88 -8.41 7.94 0.75
C ASN A 88 -7.13 7.15 0.39
N LEU A 89 -6.50 6.47 1.35
CA LEU A 89 -5.31 5.68 1.10
C LEU A 89 -5.63 4.17 1.01
N PRO A 90 -5.06 3.45 0.02
CA PRO A 90 -5.17 2.00 0.00
C PRO A 90 -4.42 1.36 1.16
N GLU A 91 -4.84 0.18 1.57
CA GLU A 91 -4.16 -0.64 2.56
C GLU A 91 -3.19 -1.62 1.91
N PHE A 92 -1.98 -1.71 2.45
CA PHE A 92 -1.00 -2.73 2.06
C PHE A 92 -0.73 -3.66 3.22
N ALA A 93 -0.65 -4.97 2.94
CA ALA A 93 -0.34 -6.00 3.92
C ALA A 93 0.67 -7.02 3.35
N GLY A 94 1.62 -7.44 4.19
CA GLY A 94 2.64 -8.42 3.80
C GLY A 94 3.81 -8.49 4.77
N GLY A 95 4.83 -9.28 4.45
CA GLY A 95 6.07 -9.30 5.22
C GLY A 95 6.81 -7.96 5.17
N ASP A 96 7.68 -7.69 6.14
CA ASP A 96 8.34 -6.38 6.34
C ASP A 96 9.05 -5.81 5.11
N ALA A 97 9.56 -6.65 4.22
CA ALA A 97 10.26 -6.23 3.01
C ALA A 97 9.34 -6.09 1.76
N ALA A 98 8.03 -6.33 1.90
CA ALA A 98 7.12 -6.40 0.75
C ALA A 98 6.63 -5.02 0.25
N ALA A 99 6.79 -3.96 1.03
CA ALA A 99 6.24 -2.64 0.71
C ALA A 99 6.65 -2.08 -0.67
N PRO A 100 7.91 -2.17 -1.12
CA PRO A 100 8.29 -1.72 -2.46
C PRO A 100 7.57 -2.52 -3.57
N ALA A 101 7.45 -3.85 -3.41
CA ALA A 101 6.78 -4.73 -4.37
C ALA A 101 5.26 -4.46 -4.41
N LEU A 102 4.63 -4.26 -3.23
CA LEU A 102 3.22 -3.89 -3.12
C LEU A 102 2.95 -2.55 -3.82
N LEU A 103 3.78 -1.54 -3.60
CA LEU A 103 3.64 -0.24 -4.26
C LEU A 103 3.82 -0.34 -5.78
N ALA A 104 4.80 -1.13 -6.25
CA ALA A 104 5.01 -1.36 -7.68
C ALA A 104 3.80 -2.06 -8.32
N MET A 105 3.31 -3.13 -7.71
CA MET A 105 2.14 -3.87 -8.16
C MET A 105 0.87 -3.00 -8.14
N TYR A 106 0.63 -2.24 -7.08
CA TYR A 106 -0.49 -1.31 -6.96
C TYR A 106 -0.55 -0.34 -8.14
N ARG A 107 0.59 0.32 -8.43
CA ARG A 107 0.68 1.27 -9.54
C ARG A 107 0.39 0.63 -10.90
N ARG A 108 0.78 -0.63 -11.08
CA ARG A 108 0.53 -1.40 -12.31
C ARG A 108 -0.90 -1.92 -12.41
N LEU A 109 -1.56 -2.19 -11.29
CA LEU A 109 -2.97 -2.63 -11.23
C LEU A 109 -3.95 -1.50 -11.55
N LEU A 110 -3.67 -0.26 -11.14
CA LEU A 110 -4.55 0.88 -11.36
C LEU A 110 -5.06 1.00 -12.81
N PRO A 111 -4.21 1.03 -13.85
CA PRO A 111 -4.68 1.11 -15.24
C PRO A 111 -5.39 -0.17 -15.70
N VAL A 112 -5.04 -1.34 -15.16
CA VAL A 112 -5.66 -2.62 -15.51
C VAL A 112 -7.09 -2.71 -14.98
N LEU A 113 -7.35 -2.17 -13.80
CA LEU A 113 -8.65 -2.22 -13.12
C LEU A 113 -9.61 -1.11 -13.58
N LYS A 114 -9.11 -0.07 -14.24
CA LYS A 114 -9.93 1.06 -14.69
C LYS A 114 -11.21 0.67 -15.42
N PRO A 115 -11.27 -0.40 -16.29
CA PRO A 115 -12.51 -0.80 -16.96
C PRO A 115 -13.57 -1.37 -16.01
N LEU A 116 -13.23 -1.70 -14.77
CA LEU A 116 -14.20 -2.15 -13.75
C LEU A 116 -14.87 -0.98 -13.02
N ASP A 117 -14.43 0.25 -13.26
CA ASP A 117 -14.83 1.44 -12.47
C ASP A 117 -14.65 1.21 -10.96
N ALA A 118 -13.54 0.58 -10.59
CA ALA A 118 -13.20 0.21 -9.23
C ALA A 118 -11.70 0.42 -8.97
N ALA A 119 -11.34 0.78 -7.75
CA ALA A 119 -9.98 1.00 -7.31
C ALA A 119 -9.54 -0.07 -6.29
N PRO A 120 -8.23 -0.39 -6.22
CA PRO A 120 -7.68 -1.20 -5.17
C PRO A 120 -7.83 -0.51 -3.82
N ALA A 121 -8.63 -1.07 -2.91
CA ALA A 121 -8.75 -0.62 -1.53
C ALA A 121 -7.70 -1.30 -0.64
N ARG A 122 -7.42 -2.60 -0.89
CA ARG A 122 -6.39 -3.34 -0.16
C ARG A 122 -5.63 -4.25 -1.11
N LEU A 123 -4.32 -4.31 -0.95
CA LEU A 123 -3.43 -5.23 -1.66
C LEU A 123 -2.56 -5.99 -0.64
N GLU A 124 -2.57 -7.30 -0.75
CA GLU A 124 -1.82 -8.17 0.15
C GLU A 124 -0.87 -9.08 -0.62
N LEU A 125 0.34 -9.22 -0.10
CA LEU A 125 1.33 -10.20 -0.53
C LEU A 125 1.69 -11.11 0.64
N SER A 126 1.19 -12.34 0.61
CA SER A 126 1.49 -13.32 1.64
C SER A 126 2.96 -13.75 1.61
N ASP A 127 3.49 -14.27 2.72
CA ASP A 127 4.86 -14.82 2.83
C ASP A 127 5.13 -15.95 1.83
N ARG A 128 4.08 -16.59 1.33
CA ARG A 128 4.16 -17.64 0.31
C ARG A 128 4.14 -17.09 -1.12
N GLY A 129 4.16 -15.77 -1.30
CA GLY A 129 4.16 -15.09 -2.60
C GLY A 129 2.80 -15.11 -3.31
N SER A 130 1.70 -15.25 -2.58
CA SER A 130 0.34 -15.15 -3.14
C SER A 130 -0.19 -13.72 -2.99
N TRP A 131 -0.71 -13.19 -4.08
CA TRP A 131 -1.33 -11.87 -4.14
C TRP A 131 -2.84 -11.96 -3.96
N GLN A 132 -3.38 -11.07 -3.14
CA GLN A 132 -4.81 -10.85 -2.96
C GLN A 132 -5.12 -9.35 -3.11
N LEU A 133 -6.23 -9.04 -3.74
CA LEU A 133 -6.71 -7.69 -3.98
C LEU A 133 -8.13 -7.56 -3.45
N GLU A 134 -8.39 -6.51 -2.68
CA GLU A 134 -9.75 -6.06 -2.36
C GLU A 134 -10.01 -4.74 -3.08
N LEU A 135 -11.17 -4.65 -3.72
CA LEU A 135 -11.62 -3.45 -4.41
C LEU A 135 -12.46 -2.58 -3.46
N ASP A 136 -12.56 -1.29 -3.76
CA ASP A 136 -13.41 -0.32 -3.06
C ASP A 136 -14.90 -0.71 -3.05
N THR A 137 -15.32 -1.56 -3.97
CA THR A 137 -16.66 -2.19 -4.00
C THR A 137 -16.85 -3.29 -2.95
N GLY A 138 -15.79 -3.65 -2.21
CA GLY A 138 -15.72 -4.77 -1.28
C GLY A 138 -15.55 -6.14 -1.95
N ALA A 139 -15.28 -6.17 -3.25
CA ALA A 139 -15.04 -7.43 -3.95
C ALA A 139 -13.60 -7.89 -3.76
N VAL A 140 -13.41 -9.17 -3.42
CA VAL A 140 -12.10 -9.79 -3.21
C VAL A 140 -11.68 -10.58 -4.44
N VAL A 141 -10.43 -10.40 -4.87
CA VAL A 141 -9.84 -11.10 -6.02
C VAL A 141 -8.57 -11.84 -5.59
N GLU A 142 -8.61 -13.16 -5.62
CA GLU A 142 -7.46 -14.02 -5.43
C GLU A 142 -6.60 -14.01 -6.69
N LEU A 143 -5.58 -13.16 -6.72
CA LEU A 143 -4.69 -13.04 -7.88
C LEU A 143 -3.72 -14.23 -8.00
N GLY A 144 -3.39 -14.88 -6.86
CA GLY A 144 -2.53 -16.04 -6.80
C GLY A 144 -1.04 -15.72 -6.91
N ARG A 145 -0.22 -16.75 -7.17
CA ARG A 145 1.25 -16.67 -7.24
C ARG A 145 1.72 -16.44 -8.66
N GLY A 146 2.99 -16.05 -8.78
CA GLY A 146 3.70 -15.87 -10.04
C GLY A 146 4.53 -14.60 -10.03
N SER A 147 5.25 -14.35 -11.13
CA SER A 147 5.88 -13.06 -11.36
C SER A 147 4.84 -11.95 -11.47
N GLU A 148 5.26 -10.72 -11.23
CA GLU A 148 4.36 -9.56 -11.36
C GLU A 148 3.68 -9.52 -12.73
N ASP A 149 4.41 -9.84 -13.80
CA ASP A 149 3.88 -9.83 -15.17
C ASP A 149 2.82 -10.92 -15.39
N GLU A 150 3.01 -12.12 -14.84
CA GLU A 150 2.02 -13.20 -14.90
C GLU A 150 0.75 -12.83 -14.14
N VAL A 151 0.88 -12.26 -12.94
CA VAL A 151 -0.25 -11.80 -12.13
C VAL A 151 -1.03 -10.71 -12.86
N LEU A 152 -0.33 -9.73 -13.43
CA LEU A 152 -0.97 -8.65 -14.21
C LEU A 152 -1.64 -9.14 -15.48
N ALA A 153 -1.01 -10.05 -16.24
CA ALA A 153 -1.58 -10.62 -17.45
C ALA A 153 -2.87 -11.40 -17.15
N ARG A 154 -2.88 -12.16 -16.04
CA ARG A 154 -4.04 -12.89 -15.54
C ARG A 154 -5.16 -11.94 -15.12
N THR A 155 -4.82 -10.89 -14.38
CA THR A 155 -5.77 -9.85 -13.97
C THR A 155 -6.36 -9.11 -15.17
N ALA A 156 -5.55 -8.74 -16.15
CA ALA A 156 -6.01 -8.09 -17.37
C ALA A 156 -6.97 -8.97 -18.20
N ARG A 157 -6.71 -10.30 -18.25
CA ARG A 157 -7.60 -11.27 -18.87
C ARG A 157 -8.94 -11.33 -18.15
N PHE A 158 -8.92 -11.41 -16.82
CA PHE A 158 -10.10 -11.39 -15.98
C PHE A 158 -10.94 -10.14 -16.23
N VAL A 159 -10.34 -8.96 -16.13
CA VAL A 159 -11.03 -7.67 -16.32
C VAL A 159 -11.75 -7.59 -17.67
N ARG A 160 -11.12 -8.05 -18.76
CA ARG A 160 -11.74 -8.05 -20.11
C ARG A 160 -13.00 -8.92 -20.21
N THR A 161 -13.06 -9.99 -19.44
CA THR A 161 -14.14 -10.98 -19.54
C THR A 161 -15.21 -10.82 -18.48
N VAL A 162 -14.86 -10.40 -17.26
CA VAL A 162 -15.81 -10.30 -16.15
C VAL A 162 -16.89 -9.26 -16.39
N THR A 163 -16.59 -8.16 -17.07
CA THR A 163 -17.56 -7.12 -17.42
C THR A 163 -18.67 -7.67 -18.31
N GLN A 164 -18.34 -8.55 -19.25
CA GLN A 164 -19.31 -9.21 -20.15
C GLN A 164 -20.15 -10.26 -19.39
N VAL A 165 -19.50 -11.06 -18.53
CA VAL A 165 -20.17 -12.08 -17.72
C VAL A 165 -21.11 -11.44 -16.71
N ALA A 166 -20.69 -10.39 -16.01
CA ALA A 166 -21.51 -9.68 -15.04
C ALA A 166 -22.72 -9.01 -15.69
N ALA A 167 -22.55 -8.38 -16.86
CA ALA A 167 -23.62 -7.77 -17.62
C ALA A 167 -24.67 -8.82 -18.06
N GLY A 168 -24.22 -9.98 -18.53
CA GLY A 168 -25.09 -11.10 -18.92
C GLY A 168 -25.90 -11.67 -17.76
N GLN A 169 -25.33 -11.72 -16.57
CA GLN A 169 -25.99 -12.24 -15.37
C GLN A 169 -26.89 -11.21 -14.65
N ARG A 170 -26.76 -9.90 -14.97
CA ARG A 170 -27.41 -8.79 -14.25
C ARG A 170 -27.17 -8.85 -12.72
N ARG A 171 -26.03 -9.37 -12.30
CA ARG A 171 -25.66 -9.57 -10.90
C ARG A 171 -24.25 -9.05 -10.65
N SER A 172 -24.04 -8.41 -9.52
CA SER A 172 -22.72 -8.05 -9.04
C SER A 172 -22.04 -9.27 -8.39
N TRP A 173 -20.71 -9.36 -8.55
CA TRP A 173 -19.89 -10.38 -7.91
C TRP A 173 -19.20 -9.78 -6.67
N ASP A 174 -18.81 -10.64 -5.73
CA ASP A 174 -18.12 -10.27 -4.49
C ASP A 174 -16.81 -11.03 -4.29
N HIS A 175 -16.56 -12.06 -5.08
CA HIS A 175 -15.31 -12.82 -5.01
C HIS A 175 -14.94 -13.37 -6.38
N ALA A 176 -13.64 -13.30 -6.73
CA ALA A 176 -13.07 -13.90 -7.93
C ALA A 176 -11.78 -14.65 -7.57
N ASP A 177 -11.66 -15.89 -8.04
CA ASP A 177 -10.46 -16.70 -7.89
C ASP A 177 -9.76 -16.89 -9.23
N LEU A 178 -8.59 -16.27 -9.40
CA LEU A 178 -7.81 -16.29 -10.63
C LEU A 178 -6.65 -17.30 -10.58
N ARG A 179 -6.57 -18.13 -9.56
CA ARG A 179 -5.46 -19.10 -9.37
C ARG A 179 -5.50 -20.26 -10.36
N HIS A 180 -6.61 -20.43 -11.07
CA HIS A 180 -6.76 -21.48 -12.08
C HIS A 180 -6.04 -21.10 -13.38
N ALA A 181 -5.32 -22.08 -13.99
CA ALA A 181 -4.51 -21.83 -15.19
C ALA A 181 -5.37 -21.38 -16.39
N ASP A 182 -6.54 -22.00 -16.57
CA ASP A 182 -7.37 -21.88 -17.77
C ASP A 182 -8.61 -20.99 -17.61
N GLY A 183 -8.79 -20.37 -16.42
CA GLY A 183 -9.98 -19.57 -16.17
C GLY A 183 -9.99 -18.92 -14.80
N TYR A 184 -11.17 -18.53 -14.37
CA TYR A 184 -11.41 -18.02 -13.02
C TYR A 184 -12.79 -18.47 -12.51
N ALA A 185 -12.94 -18.51 -11.20
CA ALA A 185 -14.22 -18.76 -10.56
C ALA A 185 -14.80 -17.44 -10.03
N LEU A 186 -16.12 -17.24 -10.17
CA LEU A 186 -16.84 -16.11 -9.63
C LEU A 186 -17.87 -16.54 -8.60
N ARG A 187 -17.98 -15.78 -7.53
CA ARG A 187 -19.12 -15.81 -6.63
C ARG A 187 -19.91 -14.52 -6.80
N PHE A 188 -21.23 -14.68 -7.02
CA PHE A 188 -22.13 -13.52 -7.17
C PHE A 188 -22.77 -13.19 -5.82
N LYS A 189 -23.02 -11.91 -5.58
CA LYS A 189 -23.71 -11.42 -4.36
C LYS A 189 -25.06 -12.09 -4.23
N GLY A 190 -25.35 -12.65 -3.01
CA GLY A 190 -26.61 -13.33 -2.71
C GLY A 190 -26.70 -14.78 -3.18
N SER A 191 -25.64 -15.41 -3.69
CA SER A 191 -25.59 -16.83 -3.89
C SER A 191 -25.20 -17.52 -2.58
N VAL A 192 -26.14 -18.24 -1.96
CA VAL A 192 -25.82 -19.19 -0.88
C VAL A 192 -25.05 -20.34 -1.51
N ALA A 193 -23.87 -20.67 -1.00
CA ALA A 193 -23.17 -21.89 -1.39
C ALA A 193 -24.06 -23.07 -1.01
N THR A 194 -24.68 -23.72 -2.00
CA THR A 194 -25.38 -24.99 -1.77
C THR A 194 -24.29 -26.02 -1.50
N ALA A 195 -24.09 -26.36 -0.23
CA ALA A 195 -23.31 -27.52 0.13
C ALA A 195 -23.97 -28.73 -0.56
N ALA A 196 -23.22 -29.43 -1.43
CA ALA A 196 -23.66 -30.67 -2.00
C ALA A 196 -23.93 -31.62 -0.85
N ALA A 197 -25.19 -31.92 -0.62
CA ALA A 197 -25.59 -32.98 0.30
C ALA A 197 -25.07 -34.29 -0.30
N SER A 198 -24.10 -34.90 0.37
CA SER A 198 -23.75 -36.30 0.14
C SER A 198 -24.96 -37.15 0.54
N GLU A 199 -25.61 -37.78 -0.44
CA GLU A 199 -26.60 -38.79 -0.18
C GLU A 199 -25.97 -39.92 0.61
N PRO A 200 -26.61 -40.42 1.68
CA PRO A 200 -26.17 -41.63 2.32
C PRO A 200 -26.61 -42.82 1.43
N ASN A 201 -25.62 -43.61 1.02
CA ASN A 201 -25.81 -44.87 0.34
C ASN A 201 -26.45 -45.85 1.33
N LEU A 202 -27.64 -46.39 1.00
CA LEU A 202 -28.30 -47.52 1.62
C LEU A 202 -27.68 -48.81 1.09
#